data_035bc43d089dfa549e80cf62a2d23ad2
#
_entry.id   035bc43d089dfa549e80cf62a2d23ad2
#
_cell.length_a   1.000
_cell.length_b   1.000
_cell.length_c   1.000
_cell.angle_alpha   90.00
_cell.angle_beta   90.00
_cell.angle_gamma   90.00
#
_symmetry.space_group_name_H-M   'P 1'
#
loop_
_entity.id
_entity.type
_entity.pdbx_description
1 polymer ?
#
loop_
_entity_poly.entity_id
_entity_poly.type
_entity_poly.pdbx_seq_one_letter_code
_entity_poly.pdbx_strand_id
1 'polypeptide(L)' 'EAGAGDSFFRPHRAYLINFKYVEKYDATTIYLEKGTALMAKQKYPEFVKKYMKYNQRKG' A
#
# COMPACT_ATOMS: atom_id res chain seq x y z
N GLU A 1 10.98 9.59 -11.92
CA GLU A 1 11.66 9.45 -11.20
C GLU A 1 11.47 8.74 -9.92
N ALA A 2 12.30 9.00 -9.03
CA ALA A 2 12.30 8.28 -7.79
C ALA A 2 10.97 8.32 -7.08
N GLY A 3 10.27 9.41 -7.16
CA GLY A 3 9.01 9.56 -6.46
C GLY A 3 7.96 8.58 -6.88
N ALA A 4 7.93 8.24 -8.15
CA ALA A 4 6.91 7.35 -8.66
C ALA A 4 7.03 5.96 -8.05
N GLY A 5 8.25 5.50 -7.86
CA GLY A 5 8.45 4.16 -7.32
C GLY A 5 8.05 4.05 -5.86
N ASP A 6 8.08 5.14 -5.14
CA ASP A 6 7.80 5.11 -3.72
C ASP A 6 6.31 5.01 -3.40
N SER A 7 5.46 5.33 -4.35
CA SER A 7 4.03 5.31 -4.07
C SER A 7 3.36 4.00 -4.45
N PHE A 8 4.11 3.06 -5.00
CA PHE A 8 3.55 1.77 -5.37
C PHE A 8 3.98 0.68 -4.40
N PHE A 9 3.11 -0.29 -4.22
CA PHE A 9 3.39 -1.40 -3.33
C PHE A 9 2.70 -2.65 -3.87
N ARG A 10 3.37 -3.78 -3.77
CA ARG A 10 2.79 -5.06 -4.19
C ARG A 10 2.47 -5.89 -2.96
N PRO A 11 1.23 -5.81 -2.47
CA PRO A 11 0.85 -6.55 -1.26
C PRO A 11 0.68 -8.03 -1.51
N HIS A 12 0.48 -8.41 -2.76
CA HIS A 12 0.30 -9.78 -3.16
C HIS A 12 0.83 -9.89 -4.56
N ARG A 13 1.36 -11.05 -4.92
CA ARG A 13 1.97 -11.17 -6.25
C ARG A 13 0.99 -10.90 -7.38
N ALA A 14 -0.30 -11.00 -7.09
CA ALA A 14 -1.32 -10.75 -8.10
C ALA A 14 -1.82 -9.31 -8.08
N TYR A 15 -1.35 -8.48 -7.16
CA TYR A 15 -1.86 -7.14 -7.00
C TYR A 15 -0.74 -6.13 -6.93
N LEU A 16 -1.01 -4.96 -7.47
CA LEU A 16 -0.11 -3.81 -7.35
C LEU A 16 -0.99 -2.62 -7.03
N ILE A 17 -0.68 -1.91 -5.96
CA ILE A 17 -1.50 -0.79 -5.53
C ILE A 17 -0.68 0.48 -5.50
N ASN A 18 -1.39 1.60 -5.42
CA ASN A 18 -0.78 2.90 -5.26
C ASN A 18 -1.25 3.46 -3.92
N PHE A 19 -0.31 3.82 -3.05
CA PHE A 19 -0.66 4.34 -1.73
C PHE A 19 -1.58 5.54 -1.81
N LYS A 20 -1.50 6.26 -2.90
CA LYS A 20 -2.32 7.44 -3.10
C LYS A 20 -3.82 7.12 -3.01
N TYR A 21 -4.19 5.91 -3.38
CA TYR A 21 -5.59 5.52 -3.43
C TYR A 21 -6.04 4.69 -2.24
N VAL A 22 -5.15 4.44 -1.29
CA VAL A 22 -5.50 3.64 -0.12
C VAL A 22 -6.36 4.46 0.82
N GLU A 23 -7.53 3.93 1.18
CA GLU A 23 -8.42 4.59 2.13
C GLU A 23 -8.27 4.01 3.52
N LYS A 24 -8.12 2.70 3.61
CA LYS A 24 -7.86 2.05 4.87
C LYS A 24 -7.33 0.66 4.59
N TYR A 25 -6.94 -0.05 5.62
CA TYR A 25 -6.37 -1.36 5.42
C TYR A 25 -6.54 -2.23 6.65
N ASP A 26 -6.44 -3.54 6.42
CA ASP A 26 -6.47 -4.56 7.45
C ASP A 26 -5.21 -5.38 7.34
N ALA A 27 -5.09 -6.37 8.23
CA ALA A 27 -3.94 -7.26 8.20
C ALA A 27 -3.86 -8.05 6.89
N THR A 28 -4.98 -8.26 6.23
CA THR A 28 -5.01 -9.07 5.02
C THR A 28 -5.68 -8.39 3.84
N THR A 29 -6.17 -7.17 4.01
CA THR A 29 -6.90 -6.48 2.95
C THR A 29 -6.58 -5.01 2.95
N ILE A 30 -6.49 -4.45 1.74
CA ILE A 30 -6.28 -3.02 1.57
C ILE A 30 -7.49 -2.47 0.84
N TYR A 31 -8.12 -1.45 1.43
CA TYR A 31 -9.32 -0.84 0.84
C TYR A 31 -8.92 0.39 0.06
N LEU A 32 -9.21 0.35 -1.22
CA LEU A 32 -8.84 1.42 -2.15
C LEU A 32 -10.08 2.14 -2.62
N GLU A 33 -9.84 3.28 -3.22
CA GLU A 33 -10.92 4.09 -3.74
C GLU A 33 -11.79 3.33 -4.75
N LYS A 34 -11.16 2.51 -5.56
CA LYS A 34 -11.87 1.79 -6.61
C LYS A 34 -12.18 0.34 -6.26
N GLY A 35 -11.76 -0.12 -5.10
CA GLY A 35 -12.02 -1.50 -4.75
C GLY A 35 -11.09 -1.94 -3.65
N THR A 36 -10.82 -3.24 -3.60
CA THR A 36 -9.97 -3.79 -2.57
C THR A 36 -8.90 -4.66 -3.18
N ALA A 37 -7.81 -4.84 -2.44
CA ALA A 37 -6.73 -5.72 -2.84
C ALA A 37 -6.38 -6.60 -1.65
N LEU A 38 -6.02 -7.84 -1.95
CA LEU A 38 -5.60 -8.76 -0.90
C LEU A 38 -4.15 -8.49 -0.54
N MET A 39 -3.82 -8.72 0.72
CA MET A 39 -2.45 -8.55 1.19
C MET A 39 -2.01 -9.81 1.92
N ALA A 40 -0.84 -10.32 1.52
CA ALA A 40 -0.29 -11.47 2.20
C ALA A 40 0.01 -11.10 3.63
N LYS A 41 -0.27 -12.02 4.55
CA LYS A 41 -0.09 -11.76 5.96
C LYS A 41 1.33 -11.28 6.28
N GLN A 42 2.29 -11.89 5.64
CA GLN A 42 3.70 -11.55 5.89
C GLN A 42 4.08 -10.21 5.28
N LYS A 43 3.23 -9.65 4.45
CA LYS A 43 3.48 -8.33 3.87
C LYS A 43 2.95 -7.19 4.71
N TYR A 44 2.12 -7.51 5.68
CA TYR A 44 1.50 -6.48 6.50
C TYR A 44 2.50 -5.53 7.16
N PRO A 45 3.52 -6.02 7.86
CA PRO A 45 4.46 -5.10 8.51
C PRO A 45 5.20 -4.24 7.49
N GLU A 46 5.51 -4.80 6.34
CA GLU A 46 6.20 -4.05 5.32
C GLU A 46 5.27 -2.97 4.74
N PHE A 47 4.01 -3.32 4.55
CA PHE A 47 3.04 -2.37 4.03
C PHE A 47 2.88 -1.18 4.97
N VAL A 48 2.71 -1.45 6.25
CA VAL A 48 2.51 -0.39 7.23
C VAL A 48 3.71 0.54 7.25
N LYS A 49 4.89 -0.04 7.26
CA LYS A 49 6.11 0.73 7.29
C LYS A 49 6.21 1.67 6.09
N LYS A 50 5.96 1.14 4.91
CA LYS A 50 6.07 1.94 3.70
C LYS A 50 4.95 2.95 3.58
N TYR A 51 3.77 2.59 4.02
CA TYR A 51 2.64 3.49 3.97
C TYR A 51 2.85 4.71 4.88
N MET A 52 3.37 4.46 6.08
CA MET A 52 3.65 5.56 6.99
C MET A 52 4.72 6.48 6.42
N LYS A 53 5.70 5.89 5.78
CA LYS A 53 6.76 6.66 5.17
C LYS A 53 6.20 7.54 4.04
N TYR A 54 5.30 6.98 3.28
CA TYR A 54 4.66 7.72 2.21
C TYR A 54 3.89 8.93 2.75
N ASN A 55 3.17 8.72 3.83
CA ASN A 55 2.40 9.80 4.44
C ASN A 55 3.29 10.90 4.99
N GLN A 56 4.43 10.54 5.53
CA GLN A 56 5.36 11.53 6.05
C GLN A 56 5.91 12.41 4.94
N ARG A 57 6.24 11.80 3.82
CA ARG A 57 6.78 12.56 2.70
C ARG A 57 5.75 13.53 2.15
N LYS A 58 4.52 13.09 2.18
CA LYS A 58 3.45 13.89 1.66
C LYS A 58 3.26 15.17 2.47
N GLY A 59 3.40 15.05 3.76
CA GLY A 59 3.23 16.19 4.63
C GLY A 59 4.36 17.14 4.47
#